data_acc7da2fd9a263ed9ca07d8e3318c8f0
#
_entry.id   acc7da2fd9a263ed9ca07d8e3318c8f0
#
_cell.length_a   1.000
_cell.length_b   1.000
_cell.length_c   1.000
_cell.angle_alpha   90.00
_cell.angle_beta   90.00
_cell.angle_gamma   90.00
#
_symmetry.space_group_name_H-M   'P 1'
#
loop_
_entity.id
_entity.type
_entity.pdbx_description
1 polymer ?
#
loop_
_entity_poly.entity_id
_entity_poly.type
_entity_poly.pdbx_seq_one_letter_code
_entity_poly.pdbx_strand_id
1 'polypeptide(L)'
;MALPSSLPAKDIAALPAAVVRETLDDAGRTVARASFVGELPHGPMQVFSATGKPVLDASYQAGLPHGAMRMYDERGQLLQETQRLGGLAEGVTRSYYPSGKLMQTLQHVRGVQHGEAVSYAESGDVTARLPYAAGRLEGEASYFHEGRMVRRERYRAGLLDGEVTDYAPGGGVAQSSTYVANVLHGPLRRYWPGGQLMEEIAYRQGKPHGKPRRFDEAGREIVENAASPGFMKSLEKLVRGG
;
A
#
# COMPACT_ATOMS: atom_id res chain seq x y z
N MET A 1 43.39 -42.26 -27.11
CA MET A 1 42.74 -42.16 -25.80
C MET A 1 41.25 -41.78 -26.06
N ALA A 2 40.38 -42.76 -26.01
CA ALA A 2 38.97 -42.59 -26.37
C ALA A 2 38.19 -42.08 -25.15
N LEU A 3 37.35 -41.05 -25.35
CA LEU A 3 36.41 -40.53 -24.34
C LEU A 3 35.31 -41.57 -24.09
N PRO A 4 34.92 -41.81 -22.85
CA PRO A 4 33.85 -42.75 -22.55
C PRO A 4 32.47 -42.20 -22.99
N SER A 5 31.76 -43.02 -23.71
CA SER A 5 30.42 -42.93 -24.22
C SER A 5 29.38 -42.72 -23.10
N SER A 6 28.47 -41.78 -23.36
CA SER A 6 27.08 -41.68 -22.91
C SER A 6 26.70 -42.23 -21.53
N LEU A 7 26.37 -41.30 -20.61
CA LEU A 7 25.53 -41.59 -19.45
C LEU A 7 24.16 -42.08 -19.92
N PRO A 8 23.60 -43.13 -19.31
CA PRO A 8 22.25 -43.58 -19.65
C PRO A 8 21.24 -42.46 -19.31
N ALA A 9 20.37 -42.18 -20.27
CA ALA A 9 19.17 -41.38 -20.03
C ALA A 9 18.40 -42.05 -18.88
N LYS A 10 18.43 -41.41 -17.68
CA LYS A 10 17.50 -41.80 -16.62
C LYS A 10 16.09 -41.65 -17.19
N ASP A 11 15.35 -42.73 -17.13
CA ASP A 11 13.93 -42.74 -17.38
C ASP A 11 13.26 -41.57 -16.66
N ILE A 12 12.91 -40.53 -17.41
CA ILE A 12 11.99 -39.51 -16.94
C ILE A 12 10.65 -40.20 -16.88
N ALA A 13 10.35 -40.83 -15.73
CA ALA A 13 9.04 -41.39 -15.49
C ALA A 13 8.03 -40.32 -15.81
N ALA A 14 7.20 -40.54 -16.83
CA ALA A 14 6.15 -39.57 -17.20
C ALA A 14 5.31 -39.31 -15.95
N LEU A 15 5.20 -38.03 -15.55
CA LEU A 15 4.31 -37.65 -14.45
C LEU A 15 2.92 -38.25 -14.74
N PRO A 16 2.26 -38.85 -13.74
CA PRO A 16 0.92 -39.37 -13.92
C PRO A 16 0.02 -38.27 -14.47
N ALA A 17 -0.89 -38.68 -15.39
CA ALA A 17 -1.82 -37.73 -16.01
C ALA A 17 -2.64 -37.00 -14.94
N ALA A 18 -2.81 -35.70 -15.11
CA ALA A 18 -3.64 -34.90 -14.20
C ALA A 18 -5.13 -35.34 -14.35
N VAL A 19 -5.81 -35.53 -13.23
CA VAL A 19 -7.24 -35.90 -13.16
C VAL A 19 -8.00 -34.68 -12.60
N VAL A 20 -9.11 -34.32 -13.28
CA VAL A 20 -10.02 -33.27 -12.79
C VAL A 20 -11.02 -33.93 -11.84
N ARG A 21 -11.16 -33.35 -10.65
CA ARG A 21 -12.19 -33.70 -9.65
C ARG A 21 -13.14 -32.54 -9.46
N GLU A 22 -14.42 -32.85 -9.33
CA GLU A 22 -15.46 -31.87 -9.00
C GLU A 22 -16.02 -32.13 -7.61
N THR A 23 -16.30 -31.07 -6.89
CA THR A 23 -17.01 -31.09 -5.61
C THR A 23 -18.42 -30.55 -5.86
N LEU A 24 -19.43 -31.25 -5.41
CA LEU A 24 -20.83 -30.87 -5.53
C LEU A 24 -21.37 -30.46 -4.14
N ASP A 25 -22.33 -29.54 -4.13
CA ASP A 25 -23.13 -29.24 -2.92
C ASP A 25 -24.28 -30.24 -2.76
N ASP A 26 -25.07 -30.12 -1.72
CA ASP A 26 -26.23 -30.99 -1.41
C ASP A 26 -27.33 -30.93 -2.49
N ALA A 27 -27.34 -29.92 -3.34
CA ALA A 27 -28.25 -29.73 -4.45
C ALA A 27 -27.67 -30.28 -5.79
N GLY A 28 -26.48 -30.92 -5.75
CA GLY A 28 -25.78 -31.44 -6.92
C GLY A 28 -25.13 -30.40 -7.82
N ARG A 29 -24.94 -29.20 -7.36
CA ARG A 29 -24.26 -28.11 -8.13
C ARG A 29 -22.76 -28.16 -7.89
N THR A 30 -21.96 -27.98 -8.94
CA THR A 30 -20.50 -27.89 -8.82
C THR A 30 -20.12 -26.65 -8.03
N VAL A 31 -19.49 -26.82 -6.87
CA VAL A 31 -18.96 -25.74 -6.03
C VAL A 31 -17.45 -25.59 -6.17
N ALA A 32 -16.76 -26.64 -6.62
CA ALA A 32 -15.34 -26.57 -6.95
C ALA A 32 -14.97 -27.53 -8.05
N ARG A 33 -13.96 -27.17 -8.84
CA ARG A 33 -13.32 -28.04 -9.85
C ARG A 33 -11.82 -27.85 -9.71
N ALA A 34 -11.07 -28.94 -9.58
CA ALA A 34 -9.62 -28.87 -9.42
C ALA A 34 -8.94 -30.05 -10.14
N SER A 35 -7.73 -29.78 -10.64
CA SER A 35 -6.86 -30.80 -11.23
C SER A 35 -5.91 -31.35 -10.18
N PHE A 36 -5.66 -32.67 -10.23
CA PHE A 36 -4.81 -33.40 -9.30
C PHE A 36 -3.84 -34.33 -10.05
N VAL A 37 -2.64 -34.44 -9.47
CA VAL A 37 -1.69 -35.51 -9.77
C VAL A 37 -1.55 -36.36 -8.51
N GLY A 38 -2.09 -37.58 -8.54
CA GLY A 38 -2.30 -38.35 -7.32
C GLY A 38 -3.32 -37.66 -6.40
N GLU A 39 -2.91 -37.38 -5.14
CA GLU A 39 -3.74 -36.68 -4.15
C GLU A 39 -3.39 -35.19 -4.02
N LEU A 40 -2.39 -34.69 -4.77
CA LEU A 40 -1.95 -33.32 -4.68
C LEU A 40 -2.60 -32.46 -5.78
N PRO A 41 -3.17 -31.29 -5.46
CA PRO A 41 -3.59 -30.31 -6.44
C PRO A 41 -2.45 -29.98 -7.40
N HIS A 42 -2.72 -30.07 -8.72
CA HIS A 42 -1.75 -29.76 -9.77
C HIS A 42 -2.48 -29.30 -11.02
N GLY A 43 -2.26 -28.07 -11.44
CA GLY A 43 -2.97 -27.43 -12.53
C GLY A 43 -4.07 -26.48 -12.04
N PRO A 44 -5.07 -26.18 -12.89
CA PRO A 44 -6.12 -25.22 -12.58
C PRO A 44 -7.06 -25.71 -11.47
N MET A 45 -7.53 -24.75 -10.67
CA MET A 45 -8.57 -24.91 -9.66
C MET A 45 -9.53 -23.75 -9.75
N GLN A 46 -10.83 -24.05 -9.72
CA GLN A 46 -11.92 -23.07 -9.69
C GLN A 46 -12.85 -23.37 -8.53
N VAL A 47 -13.33 -22.31 -7.87
CA VAL A 47 -14.39 -22.36 -6.86
C VAL A 47 -15.54 -21.49 -7.36
N PHE A 48 -16.76 -21.97 -7.18
CA PHE A 48 -17.97 -21.34 -7.68
C PHE A 48 -18.88 -20.90 -6.53
N SER A 49 -19.57 -19.78 -6.74
CA SER A 49 -20.64 -19.32 -5.86
C SER A 49 -21.88 -20.22 -5.98
N ALA A 50 -22.85 -20.04 -5.09
CA ALA A 50 -24.15 -20.71 -5.16
C ALA A 50 -24.91 -20.43 -6.46
N THR A 51 -24.56 -19.36 -7.19
CA THR A 51 -25.14 -18.99 -8.50
C THR A 51 -24.36 -19.57 -9.67
N GLY A 52 -23.31 -20.38 -9.42
CA GLY A 52 -22.48 -21.01 -10.44
C GLY A 52 -21.43 -20.08 -11.07
N LYS A 53 -21.26 -18.87 -10.56
CA LYS A 53 -20.20 -17.97 -11.02
C LYS A 53 -18.89 -18.27 -10.32
N PRO A 54 -17.74 -18.20 -11.01
CA PRO A 54 -16.44 -18.37 -10.36
C PRO A 54 -16.22 -17.25 -9.31
N VAL A 55 -15.75 -17.65 -8.13
CA VAL A 55 -15.31 -16.74 -7.05
C VAL A 55 -13.82 -16.85 -6.81
N LEU A 56 -13.19 -17.94 -7.29
CA LEU A 56 -11.75 -18.14 -7.25
C LEU A 56 -11.31 -18.88 -8.52
N ASP A 57 -10.31 -18.34 -9.21
CA ASP A 57 -9.49 -19.04 -10.19
C ASP A 57 -8.06 -19.09 -9.66
N ALA A 58 -7.47 -20.26 -9.58
CA ALA A 58 -6.12 -20.45 -9.12
C ALA A 58 -5.41 -21.53 -9.93
N SER A 59 -4.10 -21.57 -9.88
CA SER A 59 -3.28 -22.67 -10.38
C SER A 59 -2.42 -23.23 -9.27
N TYR A 60 -2.18 -24.53 -9.31
CA TYR A 60 -1.41 -25.24 -8.30
C TYR A 60 -0.29 -26.07 -8.96
N GLN A 61 0.80 -26.23 -8.23
CA GLN A 61 1.89 -27.12 -8.57
C GLN A 61 2.31 -27.90 -7.31
N ALA A 62 2.22 -29.24 -7.40
CA ALA A 62 2.57 -30.13 -6.29
C ALA A 62 1.93 -29.73 -4.93
N GLY A 63 0.64 -29.40 -4.94
CA GLY A 63 -0.14 -29.05 -3.76
C GLY A 63 -0.05 -27.59 -3.32
N LEU A 64 0.84 -26.78 -3.91
CA LEU A 64 1.01 -25.38 -3.56
C LEU A 64 0.47 -24.44 -4.65
N PRO A 65 -0.16 -23.32 -4.29
CA PRO A 65 -0.54 -22.29 -5.24
C PRO A 65 0.67 -21.83 -6.07
N HIS A 66 0.51 -21.86 -7.42
CA HIS A 66 1.57 -21.53 -8.35
C HIS A 66 0.98 -20.93 -9.63
N GLY A 67 1.44 -19.75 -10.03
CA GLY A 67 0.90 -19.00 -11.16
C GLY A 67 -0.14 -17.97 -10.74
N ALA A 68 -1.01 -17.59 -11.66
CA ALA A 68 -2.06 -16.60 -11.43
C ALA A 68 -3.14 -17.10 -10.46
N MET A 69 -3.55 -16.23 -9.55
CA MET A 69 -4.67 -16.43 -8.64
C MET A 69 -5.59 -15.21 -8.73
N ARG A 70 -6.87 -15.41 -9.01
CA ARG A 70 -7.89 -14.39 -9.17
C ARG A 70 -9.07 -14.67 -8.26
N MET A 71 -9.53 -13.63 -7.57
CA MET A 71 -10.70 -13.65 -6.70
C MET A 71 -11.77 -12.73 -7.28
N TYR A 72 -13.01 -13.18 -7.24
CA TYR A 72 -14.16 -12.47 -7.79
C TYR A 72 -15.25 -12.31 -6.72
N ASP A 73 -16.10 -11.32 -6.89
CA ASP A 73 -17.32 -11.18 -6.10
C ASP A 73 -18.42 -12.16 -6.60
N GLU A 74 -19.55 -12.21 -5.89
CA GLU A 74 -20.69 -13.06 -6.26
C GLU A 74 -21.33 -12.68 -7.62
N ARG A 75 -21.04 -11.50 -8.15
CA ARG A 75 -21.48 -11.03 -9.47
C ARG A 75 -20.50 -11.43 -10.57
N GLY A 76 -19.33 -11.98 -10.20
CA GLY A 76 -18.26 -12.38 -11.10
C GLY A 76 -17.33 -11.21 -11.48
N GLN A 77 -17.32 -10.11 -10.71
CA GLN A 77 -16.39 -9.02 -10.91
C GLN A 77 -15.06 -9.31 -10.23
N LEU A 78 -13.96 -9.05 -10.92
CA LEU A 78 -12.62 -9.26 -10.39
C LEU A 78 -12.36 -8.32 -9.20
N LEU A 79 -12.07 -8.90 -8.03
CA LEU A 79 -11.71 -8.17 -6.80
C LEU A 79 -10.20 -8.07 -6.63
N GLN A 80 -9.49 -9.16 -6.96
CA GLN A 80 -8.04 -9.22 -6.78
C GLN A 80 -7.39 -10.19 -7.75
N GLU A 81 -6.22 -9.85 -8.23
CA GLU A 81 -5.31 -10.79 -8.90
C GLU A 81 -3.91 -10.71 -8.28
N THR A 82 -3.27 -11.85 -8.16
CA THR A 82 -1.91 -11.99 -7.67
C THR A 82 -1.20 -13.12 -8.36
N GLN A 83 0.13 -13.07 -8.43
CA GLN A 83 0.95 -14.20 -8.82
C GLN A 83 1.42 -14.95 -7.58
N ARG A 84 1.45 -16.28 -7.67
CA ARG A 84 1.93 -17.17 -6.62
C ARG A 84 3.11 -18.00 -7.12
N LEU A 85 4.12 -18.15 -6.28
CA LEU A 85 5.25 -19.02 -6.53
C LEU A 85 5.48 -19.89 -5.29
N GLY A 86 5.16 -21.18 -5.40
CA GLY A 86 5.27 -22.11 -4.27
C GLY A 86 4.44 -21.69 -3.03
N GLY A 87 3.21 -21.18 -3.25
CA GLY A 87 2.31 -20.72 -2.20
C GLY A 87 2.50 -19.26 -1.77
N LEU A 88 3.63 -18.66 -2.07
CA LEU A 88 3.94 -17.27 -1.68
C LEU A 88 3.52 -16.27 -2.76
N ALA A 89 3.09 -15.08 -2.36
CA ALA A 89 2.84 -13.99 -3.30
C ALA A 89 4.17 -13.54 -3.92
N GLU A 90 4.16 -13.36 -5.26
CA GLU A 90 5.35 -12.92 -6.02
C GLU A 90 4.93 -11.88 -7.07
N GLY A 91 5.70 -10.80 -7.19
CA GLY A 91 5.37 -9.72 -8.12
C GLY A 91 4.21 -8.85 -7.66
N VAL A 92 3.42 -8.36 -8.62
CA VAL A 92 2.37 -7.37 -8.36
C VAL A 92 1.04 -8.05 -8.03
N THR A 93 0.47 -7.68 -6.88
CA THR A 93 -0.95 -7.91 -6.54
C THR A 93 -1.75 -6.66 -6.92
N ARG A 94 -2.88 -6.86 -7.61
CA ARG A 94 -3.83 -5.79 -7.96
C ARG A 94 -5.15 -6.05 -7.27
N SER A 95 -5.72 -5.03 -6.65
CA SER A 95 -7.08 -5.06 -6.09
C SER A 95 -7.93 -4.04 -6.81
N TYR A 96 -9.22 -4.34 -6.93
CA TYR A 96 -10.15 -3.56 -7.74
C TYR A 96 -11.37 -3.15 -6.93
N TYR A 97 -11.93 -2.00 -7.26
CA TYR A 97 -13.24 -1.56 -6.80
C TYR A 97 -14.36 -2.44 -7.39
N PRO A 98 -15.56 -2.45 -6.78
CA PRO A 98 -16.72 -3.12 -7.37
C PRO A 98 -17.10 -2.60 -8.77
N SER A 99 -16.66 -1.42 -9.15
CA SER A 99 -16.79 -0.86 -10.50
C SER A 99 -15.81 -1.47 -11.52
N GLY A 100 -14.88 -2.34 -11.07
CA GLY A 100 -13.82 -2.91 -11.89
C GLY A 100 -12.59 -2.00 -12.07
N LYS A 101 -12.60 -0.78 -11.52
CA LYS A 101 -11.46 0.11 -11.55
C LYS A 101 -10.39 -0.30 -10.57
N LEU A 102 -9.12 -0.07 -10.90
CA LEU A 102 -7.99 -0.38 -10.05
C LEU A 102 -8.06 0.43 -8.75
N MET A 103 -8.00 -0.25 -7.61
CA MET A 103 -8.02 0.34 -6.27
C MET A 103 -6.61 0.42 -5.68
N GLN A 104 -5.80 -0.62 -5.87
CA GLN A 104 -4.48 -0.69 -5.27
C GLN A 104 -3.56 -1.64 -6.04
N THR A 105 -2.26 -1.31 -6.06
CA THR A 105 -1.19 -2.24 -6.43
C THR A 105 -0.23 -2.41 -5.27
N LEU A 106 0.17 -3.66 -5.00
CA LEU A 106 1.18 -4.04 -4.02
C LEU A 106 2.24 -4.88 -4.69
N GLN A 107 3.50 -4.68 -4.36
CA GLN A 107 4.58 -5.54 -4.84
C GLN A 107 5.02 -6.50 -3.74
N HIS A 108 5.29 -7.75 -4.11
CA HIS A 108 5.73 -8.79 -3.20
C HIS A 108 6.97 -9.53 -3.75
N VAL A 109 7.84 -9.89 -2.85
CA VAL A 109 8.97 -10.78 -3.09
C VAL A 109 8.92 -11.88 -2.04
N ARG A 110 8.75 -13.13 -2.46
CA ARG A 110 8.63 -14.30 -1.58
C ARG A 110 7.58 -14.11 -0.47
N GLY A 111 6.42 -13.59 -0.81
CA GLY A 111 5.32 -13.36 0.12
C GLY A 111 5.42 -12.10 0.97
N VAL A 112 6.57 -11.41 0.95
CA VAL A 112 6.81 -10.20 1.74
C VAL A 112 6.62 -8.97 0.87
N GLN A 113 5.88 -7.98 1.34
CA GLN A 113 5.69 -6.72 0.63
C GLN A 113 7.02 -5.99 0.46
N HIS A 114 7.34 -5.63 -0.79
CA HIS A 114 8.59 -4.98 -1.17
C HIS A 114 8.37 -4.10 -2.39
N GLY A 115 8.95 -2.90 -2.42
CA GLY A 115 8.70 -1.94 -3.50
C GLY A 115 7.55 -0.99 -3.20
N GLU A 116 7.04 -0.33 -4.21
CA GLU A 116 6.00 0.69 -4.05
C GLU A 116 4.61 0.07 -3.99
N ALA A 117 3.80 0.49 -3.00
CA ALA A 117 2.37 0.30 -2.98
C ALA A 117 1.71 1.58 -3.48
N VAL A 118 0.78 1.47 -4.43
CA VAL A 118 0.04 2.62 -4.97
C VAL A 118 -1.45 2.39 -4.76
N SER A 119 -2.11 3.38 -4.16
CA SER A 119 -3.57 3.40 -4.00
C SER A 119 -4.18 4.43 -4.94
N TYR A 120 -5.38 4.13 -5.41
CA TYR A 120 -6.12 4.95 -6.37
C TYR A 120 -7.52 5.22 -5.82
N ALA A 121 -8.05 6.40 -6.12
CA ALA A 121 -9.47 6.70 -5.98
C ALA A 121 -10.27 6.02 -7.11
N GLU A 122 -11.59 5.94 -6.96
CA GLU A 122 -12.46 5.38 -8.00
C GLU A 122 -12.51 6.25 -9.28
N SER A 123 -12.10 7.53 -9.20
CA SER A 123 -11.82 8.37 -10.38
C SER A 123 -10.64 7.86 -11.22
N GLY A 124 -9.70 7.11 -10.61
CA GLY A 124 -8.43 6.65 -11.18
C GLY A 124 -7.23 7.49 -10.74
N ASP A 125 -7.46 8.56 -9.98
CA ASP A 125 -6.40 9.39 -9.45
C ASP A 125 -5.61 8.65 -8.36
N VAL A 126 -4.29 8.84 -8.33
CA VAL A 126 -3.45 8.31 -7.24
C VAL A 126 -3.79 9.04 -5.95
N THR A 127 -4.04 8.28 -4.87
CA THR A 127 -4.29 8.80 -3.52
C THR A 127 -3.11 8.61 -2.58
N ALA A 128 -2.29 7.56 -2.80
CA ALA A 128 -1.08 7.32 -2.01
C ALA A 128 -0.03 6.55 -2.79
N ARG A 129 1.23 6.83 -2.48
CA ARG A 129 2.41 6.04 -2.83
C ARG A 129 3.20 5.75 -1.57
N LEU A 130 3.38 4.48 -1.27
CA LEU A 130 3.97 4.00 -0.02
C LEU A 130 5.13 3.05 -0.35
N PRO A 131 6.37 3.40 -0.01
CA PRO A 131 7.53 2.53 -0.24
C PRO A 131 7.64 1.48 0.87
N TYR A 132 7.83 0.22 0.48
CA TYR A 132 8.03 -0.90 1.39
C TYR A 132 9.37 -1.59 1.16
N ALA A 133 10.05 -1.95 2.24
CA ALA A 133 11.18 -2.85 2.23
C ALA A 133 10.99 -3.90 3.33
N ALA A 134 11.09 -5.18 2.97
CA ALA A 134 10.94 -6.31 3.89
C ALA A 134 9.65 -6.23 4.77
N GLY A 135 8.51 -5.85 4.16
CA GLY A 135 7.21 -5.77 4.80
C GLY A 135 6.98 -4.53 5.66
N ARG A 136 7.91 -3.57 5.68
CA ARG A 136 7.80 -2.34 6.48
C ARG A 136 7.90 -1.12 5.58
N LEU A 137 7.24 -0.03 5.97
CA LEU A 137 7.43 1.26 5.31
C LEU A 137 8.89 1.69 5.45
N GLU A 138 9.52 2.05 4.32
CA GLU A 138 10.93 2.45 4.26
C GLU A 138 11.11 3.49 3.15
N GLY A 139 11.45 4.72 3.50
CA GLY A 139 11.60 5.82 2.53
C GLY A 139 10.50 6.86 2.62
N GLU A 140 10.22 7.52 1.50
CA GLU A 140 9.29 8.64 1.41
C GLU A 140 7.90 8.17 0.94
N ALA A 141 6.90 8.35 1.79
CA ALA A 141 5.48 8.16 1.48
C ALA A 141 4.86 9.47 1.02
N SER A 142 3.98 9.42 0.02
CA SER A 142 3.31 10.59 -0.55
C SER A 142 1.81 10.34 -0.63
N TYR A 143 1.02 11.35 -0.24
CA TYR A 143 -0.43 11.30 -0.26
C TYR A 143 -0.99 12.41 -1.14
N PHE A 144 -2.06 12.09 -1.85
CA PHE A 144 -2.64 12.98 -2.86
C PHE A 144 -4.16 13.10 -2.66
N HIS A 145 -4.68 14.25 -3.02
CA HIS A 145 -6.12 14.51 -3.13
C HIS A 145 -6.36 15.25 -4.44
N GLU A 146 -7.23 14.70 -5.30
CA GLU A 146 -7.52 15.25 -6.64
C GLU A 146 -6.26 15.53 -7.47
N GLY A 147 -5.31 14.58 -7.46
CA GLY A 147 -4.04 14.67 -8.19
C GLY A 147 -3.00 15.64 -7.60
N ARG A 148 -3.31 16.32 -6.49
CA ARG A 148 -2.38 17.23 -5.81
C ARG A 148 -1.79 16.58 -4.58
N MET A 149 -0.49 16.74 -4.36
CA MET A 149 0.15 16.26 -3.15
C MET A 149 -0.38 17.07 -1.95
N VAL A 150 -0.89 16.37 -0.94
CA VAL A 150 -1.41 16.97 0.30
C VAL A 150 -0.52 16.68 1.49
N ARG A 151 0.29 15.60 1.42
CA ARG A 151 1.18 15.23 2.51
C ARG A 151 2.35 14.38 2.02
N ARG A 152 3.50 14.56 2.64
CA ARG A 152 4.71 13.76 2.45
C ARG A 152 5.27 13.37 3.81
N GLU A 153 5.67 12.11 3.96
CA GLU A 153 6.16 11.54 5.20
C GLU A 153 7.43 10.74 4.94
N ARG A 154 8.32 10.66 5.91
CA ARG A 154 9.51 9.83 5.82
C ARG A 154 9.49 8.73 6.86
N TYR A 155 9.69 7.50 6.39
CA TYR A 155 9.68 6.30 7.23
C TYR A 155 11.05 5.62 7.24
N ARG A 156 11.38 5.01 8.39
CA ARG A 156 12.50 4.11 8.58
C ARG A 156 12.05 2.92 9.42
N ALA A 157 12.23 1.71 8.89
CA ALA A 157 11.83 0.45 9.55
C ALA A 157 10.36 0.43 10.05
N GLY A 158 9.44 1.07 9.32
CA GLY A 158 8.02 1.17 9.64
C GLY A 158 7.64 2.31 10.59
N LEU A 159 8.61 3.07 11.08
CA LEU A 159 8.38 4.21 11.98
C LEU A 159 8.55 5.52 11.23
N LEU A 160 7.75 6.54 11.58
CA LEU A 160 7.92 7.90 11.11
C LEU A 160 9.26 8.42 11.63
N ASP A 161 10.22 8.67 10.73
CA ASP A 161 11.58 9.06 11.07
C ASP A 161 12.11 10.03 10.00
N GLY A 162 12.00 11.30 10.29
CA GLY A 162 12.34 12.40 9.38
C GLY A 162 11.28 13.47 9.33
N GLU A 163 11.27 14.23 8.24
CA GLU A 163 10.34 15.33 8.03
C GLU A 163 8.99 14.82 7.52
N VAL A 164 7.92 15.39 8.06
CA VAL A 164 6.54 15.33 7.58
C VAL A 164 6.17 16.70 7.07
N THR A 165 5.65 16.78 5.85
CA THR A 165 5.24 18.04 5.22
C THR A 165 3.77 17.92 4.82
N ASP A 166 2.94 18.85 5.29
CA ASP A 166 1.57 19.03 4.85
C ASP A 166 1.51 20.21 3.87
N TYR A 167 0.75 20.04 2.79
CA TYR A 167 0.60 21.04 1.74
C TYR A 167 -0.81 21.64 1.74
N ALA A 168 -0.87 22.95 1.53
CA ALA A 168 -2.13 23.65 1.33
C ALA A 168 -2.74 23.33 -0.06
N PRO A 169 -4.05 23.58 -0.26
CA PRO A 169 -4.71 23.37 -1.56
C PRO A 169 -4.03 24.09 -2.74
N GLY A 170 -3.34 25.22 -2.50
CA GLY A 170 -2.55 25.94 -3.47
C GLY A 170 -1.18 25.34 -3.78
N GLY A 171 -0.80 24.22 -3.15
CA GLY A 171 0.46 23.50 -3.36
C GLY A 171 1.64 24.04 -2.54
N GLY A 172 1.46 25.16 -1.83
CA GLY A 172 2.47 25.66 -0.87
C GLY A 172 2.53 24.80 0.40
N VAL A 173 3.67 24.80 1.08
CA VAL A 173 3.81 24.13 2.39
C VAL A 173 2.94 24.85 3.41
N ALA A 174 2.04 24.12 4.08
CA ALA A 174 1.20 24.62 5.17
C ALA A 174 1.87 24.36 6.52
N GLN A 175 2.46 23.18 6.70
CA GLN A 175 3.14 22.78 7.92
C GLN A 175 4.28 21.82 7.61
N SER A 176 5.37 21.90 8.37
CA SER A 176 6.37 20.84 8.45
C SER A 176 6.65 20.47 9.90
N SER A 177 6.99 19.22 10.14
CA SER A 177 7.30 18.70 11.46
C SER A 177 8.32 17.56 11.35
N THR A 178 9.18 17.42 12.37
CA THR A 178 10.24 16.42 12.36
C THR A 178 9.96 15.35 13.40
N TYR A 179 10.11 14.09 13.01
CA TYR A 179 9.87 12.92 13.86
C TYR A 179 11.13 12.07 13.98
N VAL A 180 11.28 11.43 15.12
CA VAL A 180 12.25 10.37 15.39
C VAL A 180 11.50 9.20 15.99
N ALA A 181 11.46 8.06 15.31
CA ALA A 181 10.78 6.84 15.74
C ALA A 181 9.33 7.07 16.21
N ASN A 182 8.49 7.73 15.38
CA ASN A 182 7.10 8.14 15.65
C ASN A 182 6.93 9.25 16.70
N VAL A 183 8.01 9.77 17.28
CA VAL A 183 7.93 10.80 18.31
C VAL A 183 8.32 12.15 17.70
N LEU A 184 7.48 13.16 17.85
CA LEU A 184 7.78 14.53 17.40
C LEU A 184 9.05 15.04 18.09
N HIS A 185 10.07 15.31 17.31
CA HIS A 185 11.40 15.71 17.79
C HIS A 185 12.07 16.65 16.78
N GLY A 186 12.29 17.89 17.18
CA GLY A 186 12.77 18.96 16.30
C GLY A 186 11.72 20.03 16.08
N PRO A 187 11.84 20.85 15.05
CA PRO A 187 10.92 21.95 14.80
C PRO A 187 9.59 21.46 14.20
N LEU A 188 8.50 22.05 14.69
CA LEU A 188 7.22 22.11 14.00
C LEU A 188 7.09 23.54 13.48
N ARG A 189 6.86 23.69 12.17
CA ARG A 189 6.74 24.97 11.49
C ARG A 189 5.40 25.06 10.78
N ARG A 190 4.74 26.19 10.89
CA ARG A 190 3.56 26.55 10.12
C ARG A 190 3.88 27.74 9.24
N TYR A 191 3.23 27.81 8.08
CA TYR A 191 3.52 28.79 7.07
C TYR A 191 2.26 29.58 6.68
N TRP A 192 2.44 30.85 6.36
CA TRP A 192 1.43 31.65 5.73
C TRP A 192 1.15 31.16 4.31
N PRO A 193 -0.03 31.45 3.70
CA PRO A 193 -0.31 31.07 2.30
C PRO A 193 0.74 31.54 1.30
N GLY A 194 1.44 32.65 1.60
CA GLY A 194 2.54 33.17 0.81
C GLY A 194 3.88 32.44 0.99
N GLY A 195 3.93 31.40 1.85
CA GLY A 195 5.12 30.58 2.09
C GLY A 195 6.05 31.10 3.19
N GLN A 196 5.79 32.29 3.77
CA GLN A 196 6.57 32.81 4.87
C GLN A 196 6.27 32.01 6.16
N LEU A 197 7.30 31.86 7.01
CA LEU A 197 7.14 31.22 8.31
C LEU A 197 6.13 32.00 9.17
N MET A 198 5.12 31.34 9.69
CA MET A 198 4.10 31.87 10.56
C MET A 198 4.41 31.59 12.04
N GLU A 199 4.78 30.34 12.33
CA GLU A 199 5.06 29.87 13.69
C GLU A 199 6.12 28.78 13.67
N GLU A 200 7.01 28.77 14.63
CA GLU A 200 7.96 27.70 14.90
C GLU A 200 7.91 27.31 16.38
N ILE A 201 7.76 26.03 16.64
CA ILE A 201 7.78 25.45 17.97
C ILE A 201 8.81 24.31 17.96
N ALA A 202 9.79 24.36 18.83
CA ALA A 202 10.71 23.25 19.03
C ALA A 202 10.06 22.15 19.86
N TYR A 203 10.27 20.90 19.49
CA TYR A 203 9.81 19.73 20.25
C TYR A 203 10.98 18.83 20.62
N ARG A 204 10.92 18.27 21.81
CA ARG A 204 11.85 17.25 22.29
C ARG A 204 11.07 16.13 22.95
N GLN A 205 11.21 14.90 22.41
CA GLN A 205 10.49 13.72 22.91
C GLN A 205 8.96 13.94 23.04
N GLY A 206 8.34 14.50 22.01
CA GLY A 206 6.90 14.77 21.94
C GLY A 206 6.41 15.96 22.76
N LYS A 207 7.28 16.66 23.50
CA LYS A 207 6.91 17.81 24.34
C LYS A 207 7.46 19.10 23.75
N PRO A 208 6.67 20.21 23.78
CA PRO A 208 7.17 21.51 23.39
C PRO A 208 8.39 21.88 24.25
N HIS A 209 9.40 22.46 23.62
CA HIS A 209 10.63 22.90 24.26
C HIS A 209 10.90 24.38 23.91
N GLY A 210 10.90 25.23 24.90
CA GLY A 210 11.01 26.68 24.71
C GLY A 210 9.68 27.37 24.40
N LYS A 211 9.74 28.67 24.09
CA LYS A 211 8.57 29.44 23.68
C LYS A 211 8.36 29.34 22.16
N PRO A 212 7.11 29.32 21.68
CA PRO A 212 6.82 29.47 20.27
C PRO A 212 7.37 30.81 19.75
N ARG A 213 7.95 30.76 18.55
CA ARG A 213 8.31 31.97 17.79
C ARG A 213 7.24 32.19 16.74
N ARG A 214 6.76 33.44 16.61
CA ARG A 214 5.70 33.82 15.69
C ARG A 214 6.16 34.93 14.78
N PHE A 215 5.67 34.93 13.54
CA PHE A 215 6.09 35.85 12.51
C PHE A 215 4.86 36.41 11.77
N ASP A 216 4.93 37.68 11.37
CA ASP A 216 3.93 38.27 10.47
C ASP A 216 4.16 37.84 9.01
N GLU A 217 3.25 38.18 8.10
CA GLU A 217 3.34 37.85 6.69
C GLU A 217 4.55 38.48 5.98
N ALA A 218 5.15 39.51 6.57
CA ALA A 218 6.39 40.12 6.10
C ALA A 218 7.64 39.41 6.63
N GLY A 219 7.47 38.33 7.44
CA GLY A 219 8.56 37.55 8.02
C GLY A 219 9.21 38.17 9.26
N ARG A 220 8.61 39.24 9.85
CA ARG A 220 9.12 39.86 11.04
C ARG A 220 8.64 39.16 12.28
N GLU A 221 9.54 38.87 13.22
CA GLU A 221 9.18 38.16 14.45
C GLU A 221 8.27 39.07 15.34
N ILE A 222 7.16 38.49 15.77
CA ILE A 222 6.20 39.13 16.66
C ILE A 222 6.65 38.85 18.09
N VAL A 223 7.24 39.82 18.73
CA VAL A 223 7.59 39.75 20.16
C VAL A 223 6.30 39.99 20.97
N GLU A 224 5.78 38.99 21.66
CA GLU A 224 4.63 39.13 22.55
C GLU A 224 5.03 40.00 23.76
N ASN A 225 4.83 41.31 23.67
CA ASN A 225 4.55 42.10 24.86
C ASN A 225 3.11 41.77 25.29
N ALA A 226 2.88 41.53 26.56
CA ALA A 226 1.70 40.89 27.18
C ALA A 226 0.31 41.55 26.90
N ALA A 227 0.08 42.14 25.74
CA ALA A 227 -1.17 42.81 25.41
C ALA A 227 -1.43 42.83 23.90
N SER A 228 -1.93 41.76 23.31
CA SER A 228 -2.61 41.83 22.02
C SER A 228 -3.63 40.71 21.84
N PRO A 229 -4.93 40.99 22.05
CA PRO A 229 -6.05 40.03 21.90
C PRO A 229 -6.38 39.63 20.44
N GLY A 230 -5.69 40.23 19.45
CA GLY A 230 -6.06 40.08 18.03
C GLY A 230 -5.62 38.80 17.34
N PHE A 231 -4.55 38.15 17.80
CA PHE A 231 -3.92 37.04 17.12
C PHE A 231 -4.73 35.71 17.21
N MET A 232 -5.40 35.45 18.35
CA MET A 232 -6.20 34.24 18.54
C MET A 232 -7.42 34.19 17.59
N LYS A 233 -8.01 35.33 17.24
CA LYS A 233 -9.13 35.41 16.30
C LYS A 233 -8.74 35.08 14.85
N SER A 234 -7.49 35.30 14.46
CA SER A 234 -6.99 35.00 13.12
C SER A 234 -6.74 33.50 12.94
N LEU A 235 -6.29 32.80 13.98
CA LEU A 235 -6.07 31.35 13.98
C LEU A 235 -7.38 30.57 13.92
N GLU A 236 -8.41 30.99 14.66
CA GLU A 236 -9.75 30.34 14.61
C GLU A 236 -10.41 30.45 13.23
N LYS A 237 -10.13 31.49 12.49
CA LYS A 237 -10.69 31.71 11.14
C LYS A 237 -10.03 30.82 10.09
N LEU A 238 -8.73 30.47 10.27
CA LEU A 238 -8.00 29.55 9.39
C LEU A 238 -8.37 28.09 9.61
N VAL A 239 -8.69 27.69 10.84
CA VAL A 239 -9.06 26.32 11.21
C VAL A 239 -10.53 25.98 10.88
N ARG A 240 -11.42 27.00 10.80
CA ARG A 240 -12.86 26.82 10.52
C ARG A 240 -13.26 27.04 9.05
N GLY A 241 -12.33 27.37 8.18
CA GLY A 241 -12.57 27.71 6.77
C GLY A 241 -12.14 26.63 5.77
N GLY A 242 -12.06 25.35 6.20
CA GLY A 242 -11.78 24.20 5.35
C GLY A 242 -12.94 23.23 5.35
#